data_93947d8c977f7cfa5d4a69a12d7769b9
#
_entry.id   93947d8c977f7cfa5d4a69a12d7769b9
#
_cell.length_a   1.000
_cell.length_b   1.000
_cell.length_c   1.000
_cell.angle_alpha   90.00
_cell.angle_beta   90.00
_cell.angle_gamma   90.00
#
_symmetry.space_group_name_H-M   'P 1'
#
loop_
_entity.id
_entity.type
_entity.pdbx_description
1 polymer ?
#
loop_
_entity_poly.entity_id
_entity_poly.type
_entity_poly.pdbx_seq_one_letter_code
_entity_poly.pdbx_strand_id
1 'polypeptide(L)'
;MNLKFKKPSKETQIVMSKVAGGEDNESYHPLAEKKLADITNHQYAKLVNSGNAAILSVMNSIDGAILIPDEGGWRGFKQIARFLDKDLITIPTNHGLIDLDNALEVIISSSQDNLIDLDDENNKSALFLTSFAGYTAEQDIKEISKLVHKSNILLVEDVSGAIGDSENKLANGNFSDIIIGSTGSPKIVNVGDGGFITTDDKELLRKSSLLLKTNKASNTTACGVYNELDFAGDTLSKTIDATSYLKENIAEKTNFNVFHKDKRGINVIIKTDDPKSLSYKLRHEFVLDSHGMITKCPIYDRLKEKAVAIEIKNLDIECLSYDNLDNMVKTLKSFDN
;
A
#
# COMPACT_ATOMS: atom_id res chain seq x y z
N MET A 1 -11.36 -20.66 13.99
CA MET A 1 -12.25 -19.79 13.19
C MET A 1 -11.87 -19.98 11.72
N ASN A 2 -12.83 -20.35 10.86
CA ASN A 2 -12.58 -20.55 9.43
C ASN A 2 -12.93 -19.28 8.68
N LEU A 3 -11.90 -18.62 8.14
CA LEU A 3 -11.99 -17.37 7.43
C LEU A 3 -11.63 -17.58 5.95
N LYS A 4 -12.15 -16.75 5.07
CA LYS A 4 -11.82 -16.78 3.64
C LYS A 4 -10.76 -15.73 3.32
N PHE A 5 -9.80 -16.11 2.50
CA PHE A 5 -8.83 -15.19 1.94
C PHE A 5 -9.46 -14.37 0.81
N LYS A 6 -9.12 -13.09 0.71
CA LYS A 6 -9.63 -12.17 -0.31
C LYS A 6 -9.36 -12.68 -1.72
N LYS A 7 -10.40 -12.74 -2.53
CA LYS A 7 -10.37 -13.09 -3.95
C LYS A 7 -10.97 -11.95 -4.79
N PRO A 8 -10.73 -11.93 -6.10
CA PRO A 8 -11.47 -11.05 -7.00
C PRO A 8 -12.99 -11.27 -6.86
N SER A 9 -13.80 -10.26 -7.12
CA SER A 9 -15.27 -10.43 -7.15
C SER A 9 -15.67 -11.54 -8.13
N LYS A 10 -16.84 -12.16 -7.92
CA LYS A 10 -17.34 -13.23 -8.82
C LYS A 10 -17.54 -12.69 -10.24
N GLU A 11 -18.03 -11.46 -10.35
CA GLU A 11 -18.20 -10.75 -11.61
C GLU A 11 -16.87 -10.61 -12.34
N THR A 12 -15.84 -10.14 -11.66
CA THR A 12 -14.50 -10.00 -12.23
C THR A 12 -13.91 -11.35 -12.63
N GLN A 13 -14.06 -12.41 -11.83
CA GLN A 13 -13.59 -13.74 -12.19
C GLN A 13 -14.24 -14.24 -13.49
N ILE A 14 -15.54 -14.00 -13.70
CA ILE A 14 -16.28 -14.40 -14.91
C ILE A 14 -15.75 -13.65 -16.13
N VAL A 15 -15.61 -12.32 -16.07
CA VAL A 15 -15.16 -11.55 -17.24
C VAL A 15 -13.68 -11.82 -17.56
N MET A 16 -12.81 -11.98 -16.55
CA MET A 16 -11.43 -12.42 -16.77
C MET A 16 -11.35 -13.78 -17.47
N SER A 17 -12.21 -14.73 -17.10
CA SER A 17 -12.25 -16.05 -17.73
C SER A 17 -12.65 -15.97 -19.21
N LYS A 18 -13.61 -15.12 -19.56
CA LYS A 18 -14.03 -14.90 -20.95
C LYS A 18 -12.91 -14.29 -21.80
N VAL A 19 -12.22 -13.27 -21.27
CA VAL A 19 -11.06 -12.67 -21.96
C VAL A 19 -9.94 -13.69 -22.13
N ALA A 20 -9.62 -14.48 -21.10
CA ALA A 20 -8.59 -15.52 -21.17
C ALA A 20 -8.96 -16.64 -22.15
N GLY A 21 -10.24 -16.97 -22.26
CA GLY A 21 -10.77 -17.97 -23.22
C GLY A 21 -10.92 -17.47 -24.65
N GLY A 22 -10.73 -16.18 -24.90
CA GLY A 22 -10.92 -15.57 -26.23
C GLY A 22 -12.38 -15.36 -26.62
N GLU A 23 -13.31 -15.44 -25.67
CA GLU A 23 -14.74 -15.16 -25.89
C GLU A 23 -15.01 -13.65 -25.89
N ASP A 24 -14.14 -12.87 -25.25
CA ASP A 24 -14.15 -11.40 -25.23
C ASP A 24 -12.79 -10.89 -25.74
N ASN A 25 -12.83 -10.12 -26.83
CA ASN A 25 -11.66 -9.58 -27.53
C ASN A 25 -11.50 -8.06 -27.32
N GLU A 26 -12.21 -7.47 -26.37
CA GLU A 26 -12.07 -6.03 -26.02
C GLU A 26 -10.64 -5.73 -25.55
N SER A 27 -10.15 -4.54 -25.89
CA SER A 27 -8.85 -4.06 -25.41
C SER A 27 -9.04 -3.31 -24.10
N TYR A 28 -8.79 -3.97 -22.98
CA TYR A 28 -9.05 -3.42 -21.65
C TYR A 28 -7.98 -2.45 -21.14
N HIS A 29 -6.76 -2.41 -21.73
CA HIS A 29 -5.73 -1.50 -21.29
C HIS A 29 -6.16 -0.02 -21.32
N PRO A 30 -6.67 0.53 -22.44
CA PRO A 30 -7.08 1.93 -22.47
C PRO A 30 -8.21 2.23 -21.48
N LEU A 31 -9.13 1.29 -21.29
CA LEU A 31 -10.27 1.44 -20.37
C LEU A 31 -9.81 1.48 -18.91
N ALA A 32 -8.99 0.52 -18.51
CA ALA A 32 -8.45 0.45 -17.15
C ALA A 32 -7.49 1.60 -16.84
N GLU A 33 -6.60 1.96 -17.79
CA GLU A 33 -5.69 3.11 -17.63
C GLU A 33 -6.48 4.41 -17.48
N LYS A 34 -7.52 4.64 -18.31
CA LYS A 34 -8.39 5.80 -18.16
C LYS A 34 -9.07 5.83 -16.79
N LYS A 35 -9.67 4.72 -16.37
CA LYS A 35 -10.38 4.61 -15.08
C LYS A 35 -9.44 4.85 -13.88
N LEU A 36 -8.21 4.34 -13.94
CA LEU A 36 -7.17 4.60 -12.94
C LEU A 36 -6.81 6.09 -12.89
N ALA A 37 -6.60 6.72 -14.05
CA ALA A 37 -6.30 8.15 -14.14
C ALA A 37 -7.44 8.99 -13.53
N ASP A 38 -8.69 8.67 -13.89
CA ASP A 38 -9.88 9.36 -13.38
C ASP A 38 -10.01 9.21 -11.85
N ILE A 39 -9.84 8.00 -11.30
CA ILE A 39 -9.96 7.72 -9.84
C ILE A 39 -8.83 8.40 -9.04
N THR A 40 -7.62 8.46 -9.59
CA THR A 40 -6.48 9.06 -8.92
C THR A 40 -6.32 10.56 -9.19
N ASN A 41 -7.19 11.14 -10.01
CA ASN A 41 -7.12 12.54 -10.43
C ASN A 41 -5.77 12.90 -11.08
N HIS A 42 -5.22 12.00 -11.91
CA HIS A 42 -4.06 12.21 -12.77
C HIS A 42 -4.45 12.18 -14.25
N GLN A 43 -3.59 12.73 -15.12
CA GLN A 43 -3.84 12.73 -16.56
C GLN A 43 -3.46 11.42 -17.25
N TYR A 44 -2.44 10.73 -16.74
CA TYR A 44 -1.89 9.53 -17.36
C TYR A 44 -1.86 8.35 -16.40
N ALA A 45 -2.14 7.17 -16.92
CA ALA A 45 -1.97 5.92 -16.22
C ALA A 45 -1.27 4.88 -17.11
N LYS A 46 -0.55 3.93 -16.48
CA LYS A 46 0.03 2.75 -17.13
C LYS A 46 -0.15 1.51 -16.28
N LEU A 47 -0.65 0.45 -16.92
CA LEU A 47 -0.72 -0.87 -16.32
C LEU A 47 0.56 -1.66 -16.55
N VAL A 48 1.05 -2.29 -15.49
CA VAL A 48 2.23 -3.17 -15.47
C VAL A 48 1.89 -4.51 -14.81
N ASN A 49 2.76 -5.51 -15.00
CA ASN A 49 2.52 -6.87 -14.52
C ASN A 49 2.64 -7.06 -13.00
N SER A 50 3.11 -6.07 -12.26
CA SER A 50 3.23 -6.14 -10.79
C SER A 50 3.46 -4.76 -10.16
N GLY A 51 3.16 -4.62 -8.86
CA GLY A 51 3.52 -3.41 -8.11
C GLY A 51 5.03 -3.16 -8.07
N ASN A 52 5.86 -4.22 -8.02
CA ASN A 52 7.33 -4.05 -8.09
C ASN A 52 7.78 -3.52 -9.45
N ALA A 53 7.11 -3.90 -10.54
CA ALA A 53 7.39 -3.34 -11.87
C ALA A 53 7.00 -1.85 -11.94
N ALA A 54 5.93 -1.43 -11.25
CA ALA A 54 5.57 -0.02 -11.12
C ALA A 54 6.66 0.75 -10.36
N ILE A 55 7.09 0.24 -9.19
CA ILE A 55 8.16 0.85 -8.39
C ILE A 55 9.45 0.95 -9.21
N LEU A 56 9.86 -0.14 -9.87
CA LEU A 56 11.08 -0.18 -10.71
C LEU A 56 11.02 0.87 -11.82
N SER A 57 9.88 0.97 -12.51
CA SER A 57 9.72 1.93 -13.61
C SER A 57 9.78 3.37 -13.13
N VAL A 58 9.16 3.69 -12.00
CA VAL A 58 9.18 5.03 -11.41
C VAL A 58 10.58 5.37 -10.89
N MET A 59 11.19 4.50 -10.07
CA MET A 59 12.54 4.75 -9.54
C MET A 59 13.60 4.90 -10.63
N ASN A 60 13.49 4.15 -11.73
CA ASN A 60 14.39 4.30 -12.88
C ASN A 60 14.28 5.67 -13.57
N SER A 61 13.13 6.34 -13.44
CA SER A 61 12.90 7.66 -14.02
C SER A 61 13.32 8.81 -13.12
N ILE A 62 13.58 8.54 -11.84
CA ILE A 62 14.06 9.52 -10.86
C ILE A 62 15.58 9.63 -11.02
N ASP A 63 16.09 10.83 -11.26
CA ASP A 63 17.51 11.05 -11.42
C ASP A 63 18.21 11.25 -10.06
N GLY A 64 17.58 11.89 -9.10
CA GLY A 64 18.08 12.14 -7.74
C GLY A 64 17.98 10.97 -6.76
N ALA A 65 18.16 11.26 -5.48
CA ALA A 65 18.10 10.31 -4.39
C ALA A 65 16.67 9.80 -4.11
N ILE A 66 16.59 8.60 -3.55
CA ILE A 66 15.35 7.98 -3.11
C ILE A 66 15.24 8.08 -1.58
N LEU A 67 14.21 8.75 -1.11
CA LEU A 67 13.88 8.85 0.30
C LEU A 67 12.80 7.82 0.64
N ILE A 68 12.91 7.16 1.79
CA ILE A 68 11.93 6.19 2.27
C ILE A 68 11.77 6.27 3.79
N PRO A 69 10.62 5.89 4.37
CA PRO A 69 10.48 5.74 5.81
C PRO A 69 11.41 4.64 6.33
N ASP A 70 11.86 4.77 7.57
CA ASP A 70 12.72 3.77 8.21
C ASP A 70 11.98 2.46 8.53
N GLU A 71 10.65 2.50 8.72
CA GLU A 71 9.74 1.36 8.85
C GLU A 71 8.35 1.68 8.30
N GLY A 72 7.47 0.68 8.20
CA GLY A 72 6.09 0.86 7.74
C GLY A 72 5.92 1.01 6.23
N GLY A 73 7.00 1.00 5.46
CA GLY A 73 6.98 1.02 4.00
C GLY A 73 7.03 -0.38 3.38
N TRP A 74 7.08 -0.44 2.04
CA TRP A 74 7.27 -1.70 1.32
C TRP A 74 8.76 -2.01 1.16
N ARG A 75 9.19 -3.25 1.47
CA ARG A 75 10.62 -3.67 1.35
C ARG A 75 11.18 -3.53 -0.05
N GLY A 76 10.31 -3.60 -1.07
CA GLY A 76 10.69 -3.39 -2.47
C GLY A 76 11.34 -2.03 -2.72
N PHE A 77 10.99 -1.00 -1.96
CA PHE A 77 11.61 0.33 -2.09
C PHE A 77 13.13 0.24 -1.88
N LYS A 78 13.58 -0.39 -0.80
CA LYS A 78 15.01 -0.59 -0.52
C LYS A 78 15.71 -1.49 -1.54
N GLN A 79 15.03 -2.58 -1.93
CA GLN A 79 15.62 -3.57 -2.82
C GLN A 79 15.81 -3.00 -4.22
N ILE A 80 14.81 -2.28 -4.74
CA ILE A 80 14.84 -1.71 -6.09
C ILE A 80 15.78 -0.50 -6.15
N ALA A 81 15.79 0.38 -5.14
CA ALA A 81 16.74 1.48 -5.06
C ALA A 81 18.18 0.98 -5.13
N ARG A 82 18.52 -0.06 -4.34
CA ARG A 82 19.84 -0.70 -4.38
C ARG A 82 20.14 -1.38 -5.71
N PHE A 83 19.17 -2.02 -6.34
CA PHE A 83 19.32 -2.65 -7.65
C PHE A 83 19.62 -1.62 -8.75
N LEU A 84 19.08 -0.43 -8.63
CA LEU A 84 19.29 0.70 -9.55
C LEU A 84 20.50 1.58 -9.16
N ASP A 85 21.25 1.18 -8.14
CA ASP A 85 22.41 1.94 -7.61
C ASP A 85 22.05 3.41 -7.25
N LYS A 86 20.86 3.60 -6.66
CA LYS A 86 20.36 4.91 -6.21
C LYS A 86 20.84 5.23 -4.80
N ASP A 87 21.17 6.50 -4.57
CA ASP A 87 21.33 7.02 -3.22
C ASP A 87 20.04 6.84 -2.43
N LEU A 88 20.16 6.20 -1.26
CA LEU A 88 19.02 5.82 -0.44
C LEU A 88 19.08 6.53 0.92
N ILE A 89 18.16 7.46 1.13
CA ILE A 89 18.01 8.23 2.35
C ILE A 89 16.84 7.67 3.16
N THR A 90 17.05 7.51 4.47
CA THR A 90 16.02 6.95 5.35
C THR A 90 15.50 8.02 6.30
N ILE A 91 14.20 8.25 6.29
CA ILE A 91 13.50 9.20 7.16
C ILE A 91 13.06 8.46 8.43
N PRO A 92 13.42 8.92 9.63
CA PRO A 92 12.89 8.39 10.89
C PRO A 92 11.38 8.61 10.99
N THR A 93 10.68 7.63 11.56
CA THR A 93 9.22 7.66 11.68
C THR A 93 8.77 7.42 13.12
N ASN A 94 7.55 7.82 13.42
CA ASN A 94 6.87 7.42 14.64
C ASN A 94 6.01 6.18 14.34
N HIS A 95 6.59 4.99 14.54
CA HIS A 95 5.96 3.71 14.20
C HIS A 95 5.38 3.70 12.78
N GLY A 96 6.24 4.07 11.81
CA GLY A 96 5.94 4.10 10.38
C GLY A 96 5.29 5.41 9.89
N LEU A 97 4.72 6.24 10.76
CA LEU A 97 4.20 7.56 10.38
C LEU A 97 5.33 8.56 10.21
N ILE A 98 5.35 9.25 9.09
CA ILE A 98 6.29 10.34 8.84
C ILE A 98 6.05 11.46 9.86
N ASP A 99 7.09 11.81 10.58
CA ASP A 99 7.15 13.02 11.39
C ASP A 99 7.75 14.14 10.55
N LEU A 100 7.02 15.25 10.42
CA LEU A 100 7.40 16.33 9.49
C LEU A 100 8.66 17.06 9.89
N ASP A 101 8.89 17.24 11.20
CA ASP A 101 10.08 17.93 11.71
C ASP A 101 11.33 17.06 11.48
N ASN A 102 11.27 15.78 11.83
CA ASN A 102 12.35 14.84 11.56
C ASN A 102 12.61 14.68 10.05
N ALA A 103 11.56 14.66 9.22
CA ALA A 103 11.73 14.60 7.78
C ALA A 103 12.45 15.84 7.22
N LEU A 104 12.08 17.02 7.69
CA LEU A 104 12.73 18.27 7.31
C LEU A 104 14.21 18.29 7.70
N GLU A 105 14.54 17.87 8.94
CA GLU A 105 15.93 17.78 9.41
C GLU A 105 16.77 16.84 8.52
N VAL A 106 16.23 15.68 8.15
CA VAL A 106 16.91 14.73 7.24
C VAL A 106 17.11 15.33 5.86
N ILE A 107 16.11 16.02 5.31
CA ILE A 107 16.21 16.67 3.98
C ILE A 107 17.30 17.74 4.01
N ILE A 108 17.31 18.62 5.02
CA ILE A 108 18.31 19.68 5.15
C ILE A 108 19.73 19.09 5.30
N SER A 109 19.93 18.12 6.18
CA SER A 109 21.24 17.49 6.36
C SER A 109 21.73 16.77 5.10
N SER A 110 20.84 16.08 4.41
CA SER A 110 21.16 15.39 3.16
C SER A 110 21.51 16.35 2.02
N SER A 111 20.93 17.56 2.01
CA SER A 111 21.33 18.61 1.07
C SER A 111 22.71 19.19 1.42
N GLN A 112 23.03 19.40 2.68
CA GLN A 112 24.36 19.82 3.14
C GLN A 112 25.45 18.82 2.78
N ASP A 113 25.12 17.53 2.81
CA ASP A 113 26.00 16.42 2.42
C ASP A 113 26.07 16.19 0.89
N ASN A 114 25.41 17.03 0.09
CA ASN A 114 25.30 16.93 -1.37
C ASN A 114 24.63 15.62 -1.87
N LEU A 115 23.79 14.98 -1.06
CA LEU A 115 23.00 13.82 -1.46
C LEU A 115 21.68 14.22 -2.14
N ILE A 116 21.17 15.42 -1.84
CA ILE A 116 20.00 16.03 -2.45
C ILE A 116 20.38 17.41 -2.95
N ASP A 117 20.07 17.69 -4.22
CA ASP A 117 20.12 19.04 -4.76
C ASP A 117 18.69 19.61 -4.75
N LEU A 118 18.47 20.59 -3.89
CA LEU A 118 17.15 21.24 -3.71
C LEU A 118 16.85 22.27 -4.82
N ASP A 119 17.86 22.73 -5.54
CA ASP A 119 17.76 23.79 -6.56
C ASP A 119 17.71 23.22 -8.00
N ASP A 120 18.13 21.97 -8.22
CA ASP A 120 18.12 21.35 -9.54
C ASP A 120 16.74 20.77 -9.90
N GLU A 121 15.99 21.50 -10.74
CA GLU A 121 14.68 21.04 -11.24
C GLU A 121 14.78 19.81 -12.14
N ASN A 122 15.95 19.50 -12.70
CA ASN A 122 16.15 18.37 -13.62
C ASN A 122 16.59 17.09 -12.89
N ASN A 123 17.11 17.22 -11.66
CA ASN A 123 17.62 16.10 -10.86
C ASN A 123 16.82 15.92 -9.55
N LYS A 124 15.50 15.87 -9.67
CA LYS A 124 14.62 15.76 -8.50
C LYS A 124 14.80 14.42 -7.79
N SER A 125 14.94 14.49 -6.47
CA SER A 125 14.80 13.35 -5.58
C SER A 125 13.33 12.98 -5.36
N ALA A 126 13.02 11.81 -4.82
CA ALA A 126 11.65 11.39 -4.57
C ALA A 126 11.49 10.67 -3.23
N LEU A 127 10.43 11.02 -2.49
CA LEU A 127 9.99 10.30 -1.30
C LEU A 127 8.99 9.22 -1.69
N PHE A 128 9.32 7.95 -1.43
CA PHE A 128 8.45 6.80 -1.59
C PHE A 128 7.86 6.39 -0.25
N LEU A 129 6.56 6.34 -0.13
CA LEU A 129 5.86 5.86 1.07
C LEU A 129 4.60 5.07 0.70
N THR A 130 4.07 4.32 1.67
CA THR A 130 2.75 3.67 1.55
C THR A 130 1.69 4.56 2.18
N SER A 131 0.51 4.68 1.58
CA SER A 131 -0.62 5.47 2.12
C SER A 131 -0.94 5.13 3.56
N PHE A 132 -0.88 3.83 3.92
CA PHE A 132 -1.00 3.35 5.29
C PHE A 132 0.35 2.83 5.78
N ALA A 133 0.97 3.49 6.74
CA ALA A 133 2.19 3.05 7.40
C ALA A 133 1.99 1.66 8.02
N GLY A 134 2.81 0.68 7.61
CA GLY A 134 2.67 -0.70 8.07
C GLY A 134 1.29 -1.31 7.82
N TYR A 135 0.47 -0.69 6.97
CA TYR A 135 -0.96 -0.95 6.76
C TYR A 135 -1.85 -0.68 7.98
N THR A 136 -1.30 -0.10 9.06
CA THR A 136 -2.06 0.14 10.29
C THR A 136 -2.44 1.59 10.52
N ALA A 137 -1.74 2.55 9.92
CA ALA A 137 -1.97 3.97 10.17
C ALA A 137 -1.91 4.81 8.89
N GLU A 138 -2.91 5.64 8.66
CA GLU A 138 -2.97 6.62 7.58
C GLU A 138 -1.88 7.67 7.72
N GLN A 139 -1.11 7.88 6.65
CA GLN A 139 -0.17 8.99 6.51
C GLN A 139 -0.91 10.29 6.24
N ASP A 140 -0.39 11.41 6.74
CA ASP A 140 -0.88 12.73 6.37
C ASP A 140 -0.28 13.17 5.03
N ILE A 141 -0.77 12.54 3.94
CA ILE A 141 -0.25 12.74 2.58
C ILE A 141 -0.24 14.22 2.21
N LYS A 142 -1.27 14.97 2.62
CA LYS A 142 -1.39 16.40 2.29
C LYS A 142 -0.29 17.24 2.94
N GLU A 143 0.01 17.02 4.21
CA GLU A 143 1.06 17.79 4.89
C GLU A 143 2.45 17.32 4.49
N ILE A 144 2.65 16.02 4.26
CA ILE A 144 3.88 15.46 3.69
C ILE A 144 4.15 16.06 2.31
N SER A 145 3.13 16.14 1.45
CA SER A 145 3.21 16.77 0.12
C SER A 145 3.72 18.22 0.20
N LYS A 146 3.14 19.02 1.08
CA LYS A 146 3.57 20.42 1.28
C LYS A 146 5.05 20.53 1.68
N LEU A 147 5.51 19.62 2.54
CA LEU A 147 6.90 19.59 2.99
C LEU A 147 7.84 19.27 1.83
N VAL A 148 7.60 18.15 1.14
CA VAL A 148 8.51 17.67 0.09
C VAL A 148 8.51 18.59 -1.13
N HIS A 149 7.37 19.18 -1.50
CA HIS A 149 7.30 20.12 -2.60
C HIS A 149 8.08 21.43 -2.32
N LYS A 150 8.05 21.93 -1.07
CA LYS A 150 8.90 23.06 -0.66
C LYS A 150 10.38 22.75 -0.77
N SER A 151 10.75 21.51 -0.74
CA SER A 151 12.11 21.00 -0.86
C SER A 151 12.45 20.48 -2.27
N ASN A 152 11.65 20.78 -3.27
CA ASN A 152 11.79 20.31 -4.66
C ASN A 152 11.92 18.78 -4.78
N ILE A 153 11.25 18.03 -3.90
CA ILE A 153 11.23 16.56 -3.85
C ILE A 153 9.86 16.07 -4.33
N LEU A 154 9.83 15.04 -5.18
CA LEU A 154 8.61 14.40 -5.65
C LEU A 154 8.02 13.49 -4.58
N LEU A 155 6.69 13.43 -4.48
CA LEU A 155 5.99 12.48 -3.64
C LEU A 155 5.47 11.30 -4.47
N VAL A 156 5.94 10.10 -4.13
CA VAL A 156 5.48 8.83 -4.72
C VAL A 156 4.69 8.05 -3.68
N GLU A 157 3.38 7.95 -3.89
CA GLU A 157 2.47 7.25 -2.99
C GLU A 157 2.17 5.84 -3.49
N ASP A 158 2.47 4.81 -2.68
CA ASP A 158 2.02 3.44 -2.93
C ASP A 158 0.63 3.24 -2.32
N VAL A 159 -0.36 3.25 -3.19
CA VAL A 159 -1.77 3.10 -2.85
C VAL A 159 -2.30 1.66 -2.94
N SER A 160 -1.42 0.68 -2.90
CA SER A 160 -1.80 -0.75 -2.96
C SER A 160 -2.87 -1.14 -1.91
N GLY A 161 -2.95 -0.40 -0.83
CA GLY A 161 -3.93 -0.55 0.24
C GLY A 161 -4.97 0.56 0.33
N ALA A 162 -4.99 1.56 -0.57
CA ALA A 162 -5.75 2.79 -0.39
C ALA A 162 -6.51 3.28 -1.62
N ILE A 163 -6.35 2.61 -2.77
CA ILE A 163 -7.07 2.99 -4.00
C ILE A 163 -8.59 2.97 -3.75
N GLY A 164 -9.27 4.02 -4.17
CA GLY A 164 -10.71 4.19 -3.96
C GLY A 164 -11.09 4.85 -2.63
N ASP A 165 -10.16 5.56 -1.96
CA ASP A 165 -10.45 6.29 -0.73
C ASP A 165 -11.56 7.34 -0.91
N SER A 166 -12.71 7.10 -0.27
CA SER A 166 -13.90 7.96 -0.37
C SER A 166 -13.72 9.34 0.30
N GLU A 167 -12.73 9.47 1.20
CA GLU A 167 -12.41 10.75 1.84
C GLU A 167 -11.50 11.65 0.99
N ASN A 168 -11.00 11.14 -0.15
CA ASN A 168 -10.06 11.82 -1.05
C ASN A 168 -8.78 12.32 -0.37
N LYS A 169 -8.37 11.69 0.73
CA LYS A 169 -7.13 11.98 1.44
C LYS A 169 -5.95 11.21 0.88
N LEU A 170 -6.20 10.00 0.40
CA LEU A 170 -5.24 9.05 -0.15
C LEU A 170 -5.53 8.80 -1.63
N ALA A 171 -4.54 8.29 -2.35
CA ALA A 171 -4.67 7.99 -3.78
C ALA A 171 -5.15 9.20 -4.63
N ASN A 172 -4.68 10.39 -4.31
CA ASN A 172 -5.16 11.64 -4.89
C ASN A 172 -3.99 12.46 -5.49
N GLY A 173 -3.97 12.59 -6.81
CA GLY A 173 -2.95 13.31 -7.56
C GLY A 173 -2.86 14.82 -7.26
N ASN A 174 -3.82 15.39 -6.52
CA ASN A 174 -3.66 16.76 -6.01
C ASN A 174 -2.57 16.87 -4.92
N PHE A 175 -2.16 15.75 -4.34
CA PHE A 175 -1.14 15.70 -3.28
C PHE A 175 0.10 14.93 -3.73
N SER A 176 -0.08 13.81 -4.40
CA SER A 176 1.02 12.92 -4.81
C SER A 176 1.34 13.13 -6.28
N ASP A 177 2.62 13.40 -6.62
CA ASP A 177 3.07 13.62 -8.01
C ASP A 177 2.97 12.35 -8.83
N ILE A 178 3.21 11.22 -8.16
CA ILE A 178 3.18 9.90 -8.76
C ILE A 178 2.46 8.96 -7.80
N ILE A 179 1.49 8.23 -8.31
CA ILE A 179 0.80 7.18 -7.59
C ILE A 179 1.18 5.85 -8.21
N ILE A 180 1.56 4.89 -7.37
CA ILE A 180 1.82 3.52 -7.76
C ILE A 180 0.94 2.57 -6.96
N GLY A 181 0.63 1.42 -7.52
CA GLY A 181 -0.13 0.41 -6.80
C GLY A 181 0.09 -0.99 -7.33
N SER A 182 -0.15 -1.97 -6.47
CA SER A 182 -0.23 -3.38 -6.82
C SER A 182 -1.69 -3.80 -6.87
N THR A 183 -2.05 -4.60 -7.86
CA THR A 183 -3.35 -5.26 -7.99
C THR A 183 -3.24 -6.78 -7.76
N GLY A 184 -2.09 -7.21 -7.25
CA GLY A 184 -1.87 -8.59 -6.80
C GLY A 184 -2.58 -8.90 -5.50
N SER A 185 -2.67 -10.18 -5.18
CA SER A 185 -3.34 -10.65 -3.97
C SER A 185 -2.51 -10.39 -2.70
N PRO A 186 -3.09 -9.96 -1.58
CA PRO A 186 -4.46 -9.53 -1.31
C PRO A 186 -4.56 -8.00 -1.22
N LYS A 187 -4.70 -7.32 -2.32
CA LYS A 187 -4.81 -5.85 -2.35
C LYS A 187 -6.28 -5.39 -2.33
N ILE A 188 -6.52 -4.09 -2.24
CA ILE A 188 -7.89 -3.54 -2.31
C ILE A 188 -8.48 -3.86 -3.68
N VAL A 189 -7.79 -3.49 -4.76
CA VAL A 189 -8.07 -4.02 -6.09
C VAL A 189 -7.27 -5.30 -6.24
N ASN A 190 -7.94 -6.44 -6.26
CA ASN A 190 -7.32 -7.77 -6.28
C ASN A 190 -7.71 -8.54 -7.54
N VAL A 191 -6.77 -8.72 -8.45
CA VAL A 191 -6.94 -9.54 -9.66
C VAL A 191 -5.92 -10.67 -9.75
N GLY A 192 -5.17 -10.89 -8.66
CA GLY A 192 -4.16 -11.94 -8.54
C GLY A 192 -2.75 -11.52 -8.94
N ASP A 193 -2.62 -10.62 -9.89
CA ASP A 193 -1.35 -10.03 -10.36
C ASP A 193 -1.55 -8.56 -10.75
N GLY A 194 -0.52 -7.94 -11.35
CA GLY A 194 -0.60 -6.60 -11.89
C GLY A 194 -0.18 -5.49 -10.92
N GLY A 195 -0.10 -4.31 -11.51
CA GLY A 195 0.18 -3.05 -10.86
C GLY A 195 -0.05 -1.89 -11.81
N PHE A 196 0.07 -0.69 -11.29
CA PHE A 196 -0.16 0.52 -12.08
C PHE A 196 0.68 1.69 -11.61
N ILE A 197 0.80 2.68 -12.48
CA ILE A 197 1.41 3.98 -12.26
C ILE A 197 0.42 5.02 -12.74
N THR A 198 0.17 6.09 -11.98
CA THR A 198 -0.52 7.28 -12.47
C THR A 198 0.27 8.53 -12.15
N THR A 199 0.25 9.54 -13.03
CA THR A 199 0.99 10.80 -12.89
C THR A 199 0.50 11.83 -13.90
N ASP A 200 0.79 13.10 -13.67
CA ASP A 200 0.65 14.16 -14.68
C ASP A 200 1.92 14.35 -15.52
N ASP A 201 3.04 13.73 -15.10
CA ASP A 201 4.32 13.83 -15.79
C ASP A 201 4.44 12.76 -16.91
N LYS A 202 4.17 13.19 -18.15
CA LYS A 202 4.34 12.33 -19.32
C LYS A 202 5.80 11.99 -19.60
N GLU A 203 6.73 12.86 -19.24
CA GLU A 203 8.15 12.65 -19.48
C GLU A 203 8.72 11.53 -18.59
N LEU A 204 8.26 11.44 -17.35
CA LEU A 204 8.58 10.33 -16.45
C LEU A 204 8.20 8.98 -17.08
N LEU A 205 7.00 8.89 -17.66
CA LEU A 205 6.57 7.66 -18.36
C LEU A 205 7.39 7.39 -19.61
N ARG A 206 7.84 8.44 -20.32
CA ARG A 206 8.71 8.31 -21.49
C ARG A 206 10.10 7.77 -21.13
N LYS A 207 10.71 8.28 -20.05
CA LYS A 207 12.00 7.79 -19.53
C LYS A 207 11.95 6.29 -19.23
N SER A 208 10.82 5.78 -18.72
CA SER A 208 10.62 4.35 -18.40
C SER A 208 9.99 3.53 -19.52
N SER A 209 9.88 4.04 -20.74
CA SER A 209 9.11 3.40 -21.82
C SER A 209 9.51 1.95 -22.12
N LEU A 210 10.81 1.62 -22.02
CA LEU A 210 11.31 0.25 -22.21
C LEU A 210 10.80 -0.69 -21.09
N LEU A 211 10.91 -0.26 -19.83
CA LEU A 211 10.43 -1.02 -18.67
C LEU A 211 8.92 -1.22 -18.73
N LEU A 212 8.17 -0.20 -19.10
CA LEU A 212 6.71 -0.26 -19.24
C LEU A 212 6.27 -1.24 -20.34
N LYS A 213 7.02 -1.30 -21.46
CA LYS A 213 6.77 -2.28 -22.54
C LYS A 213 7.09 -3.70 -22.12
N THR A 214 8.25 -3.89 -21.46
CA THR A 214 8.72 -5.20 -21.02
C THR A 214 7.85 -5.80 -19.92
N ASN A 215 7.35 -4.95 -19.02
CA ASN A 215 6.52 -5.33 -17.87
C ASN A 215 5.03 -5.06 -18.10
N LYS A 216 4.57 -5.00 -19.33
CA LYS A 216 3.15 -4.75 -19.62
C LYS A 216 2.27 -5.82 -19.01
N ALA A 217 1.16 -5.43 -18.36
CA ALA A 217 0.13 -6.34 -17.88
C ALA A 217 -0.53 -7.10 -19.04
N SER A 218 -1.11 -8.28 -18.77
CA SER A 218 -1.92 -8.99 -19.74
C SER A 218 -3.27 -8.30 -19.98
N ASN A 219 -3.95 -8.58 -21.08
CA ASN A 219 -5.30 -8.04 -21.29
C ASN A 219 -6.32 -8.60 -20.28
N THR A 220 -6.10 -9.84 -19.82
CA THR A 220 -6.89 -10.44 -18.74
C THR A 220 -6.72 -9.69 -17.43
N THR A 221 -5.48 -9.34 -17.06
CA THR A 221 -5.19 -8.50 -15.88
C THR A 221 -5.84 -7.12 -16.04
N ALA A 222 -5.71 -6.49 -17.21
CA ALA A 222 -6.32 -5.19 -17.47
C ALA A 222 -7.86 -5.23 -17.36
N CYS A 223 -8.51 -6.29 -17.87
CA CYS A 223 -9.93 -6.55 -17.70
C CYS A 223 -10.31 -6.67 -16.22
N GLY A 224 -9.55 -7.46 -15.48
CA GLY A 224 -9.75 -7.62 -14.03
C GLY A 224 -9.66 -6.29 -13.29
N VAL A 225 -8.61 -5.51 -13.53
CA VAL A 225 -8.42 -4.18 -12.91
C VAL A 225 -9.59 -3.25 -13.26
N TYR A 226 -9.99 -3.18 -14.54
CA TYR A 226 -11.10 -2.35 -14.98
C TYR A 226 -12.40 -2.64 -14.20
N ASN A 227 -12.71 -3.92 -13.96
CA ASN A 227 -13.91 -4.34 -13.24
C ASN A 227 -13.75 -4.17 -11.71
N GLU A 228 -12.61 -4.59 -11.09
CA GLU A 228 -12.42 -4.49 -9.64
C GLU A 228 -12.37 -3.05 -9.12
N LEU A 229 -11.99 -2.10 -9.95
CA LEU A 229 -12.01 -0.67 -9.58
C LEU A 229 -13.41 -0.17 -9.21
N ASP A 230 -14.50 -0.79 -9.71
CA ASP A 230 -15.87 -0.43 -9.31
C ASP A 230 -16.18 -0.81 -7.85
N PHE A 231 -15.46 -1.78 -7.31
CA PHE A 231 -15.64 -2.27 -5.95
C PHE A 231 -14.61 -1.71 -4.96
N ALA A 232 -13.60 -0.98 -5.47
CA ALA A 232 -12.45 -0.54 -4.66
C ALA A 232 -12.87 0.30 -3.45
N GLY A 233 -13.75 1.28 -3.64
CA GLY A 233 -14.21 2.17 -2.57
C GLY A 233 -14.98 1.41 -1.48
N ASP A 234 -15.91 0.54 -1.85
CA ASP A 234 -16.67 -0.28 -0.89
C ASP A 234 -15.76 -1.26 -0.15
N THR A 235 -14.85 -1.92 -0.86
CA THR A 235 -13.87 -2.85 -0.27
C THR A 235 -12.96 -2.13 0.73
N LEU A 236 -12.46 -0.96 0.40
CA LEU A 236 -11.60 -0.17 1.28
C LEU A 236 -12.36 0.30 2.52
N SER A 237 -13.54 0.91 2.33
CA SER A 237 -14.37 1.39 3.45
C SER A 237 -14.68 0.28 4.44
N LYS A 238 -15.20 -0.86 3.99
CA LYS A 238 -15.49 -2.02 4.85
C LYS A 238 -14.25 -2.55 5.58
N THR A 239 -13.08 -2.51 4.92
CA THR A 239 -11.83 -2.97 5.55
C THR A 239 -11.37 -1.99 6.64
N ILE A 240 -11.50 -0.68 6.40
CA ILE A 240 -11.19 0.37 7.39
C ILE A 240 -12.14 0.27 8.58
N ASP A 241 -13.45 0.15 8.34
CA ASP A 241 -14.47 0.06 9.39
C ASP A 241 -14.22 -1.17 10.29
N ALA A 242 -13.98 -2.33 9.69
CA ALA A 242 -13.64 -3.54 10.43
C ALA A 242 -12.35 -3.41 11.23
N THR A 243 -11.35 -2.75 10.67
CA THR A 243 -10.06 -2.50 11.35
C THR A 243 -10.23 -1.55 12.53
N SER A 244 -10.98 -0.46 12.34
CA SER A 244 -11.28 0.52 13.40
C SER A 244 -12.06 -0.14 14.54
N TYR A 245 -13.09 -0.90 14.20
CA TYR A 245 -13.86 -1.68 15.17
C TYR A 245 -12.97 -2.61 16.01
N LEU A 246 -12.06 -3.35 15.36
CA LEU A 246 -11.14 -4.24 16.06
C LEU A 246 -10.15 -3.47 16.94
N LYS A 247 -9.58 -2.38 16.47
CA LYS A 247 -8.65 -1.56 17.25
C LYS A 247 -9.29 -1.05 18.54
N GLU A 248 -10.50 -0.50 18.46
CA GLU A 248 -11.27 0.01 19.60
C GLU A 248 -11.57 -1.13 20.58
N ASN A 249 -12.19 -2.21 20.10
CA ASN A 249 -12.64 -3.30 20.97
C ASN A 249 -11.48 -4.09 21.59
N ILE A 250 -10.33 -4.23 20.90
CA ILE A 250 -9.13 -4.85 21.48
C ILE A 250 -8.61 -3.94 22.60
N ALA A 251 -8.45 -2.64 22.35
CA ALA A 251 -7.96 -1.70 23.35
C ALA A 251 -8.87 -1.57 24.58
N GLU A 252 -10.20 -1.70 24.41
CA GLU A 252 -11.16 -1.59 25.51
C GLU A 252 -11.35 -2.89 26.30
N LYS A 253 -11.32 -4.05 25.61
CA LYS A 253 -11.70 -5.34 26.18
C LYS A 253 -10.51 -6.24 26.56
N THR A 254 -9.27 -5.79 26.26
CA THR A 254 -8.03 -6.52 26.55
C THR A 254 -6.96 -5.58 27.10
N ASN A 255 -5.86 -6.11 27.65
CA ASN A 255 -4.71 -5.35 28.09
C ASN A 255 -3.68 -5.14 26.94
N PHE A 256 -3.96 -5.60 25.74
CA PHE A 256 -3.07 -5.39 24.61
C PHE A 256 -2.97 -3.91 24.23
N ASN A 257 -1.76 -3.41 24.08
CA ASN A 257 -1.51 -2.09 23.53
C ASN A 257 -1.60 -2.16 22.00
N VAL A 258 -2.58 -1.42 21.42
CA VAL A 258 -2.82 -1.35 19.98
C VAL A 258 -2.10 -0.14 19.40
N PHE A 259 -1.19 -0.37 18.44
CA PHE A 259 -0.52 0.72 17.75
C PHE A 259 -1.52 1.51 16.89
N HIS A 260 -1.42 2.85 16.99
CA HIS A 260 -2.23 3.78 16.19
C HIS A 260 -3.75 3.49 16.27
N LYS A 261 -4.25 3.26 17.49
CA LYS A 261 -5.66 2.88 17.71
C LYS A 261 -6.64 3.88 17.08
N ASP A 262 -6.31 5.16 17.09
CA ASP A 262 -7.18 6.25 16.64
C ASP A 262 -6.94 6.63 15.16
N LYS A 263 -6.07 5.91 14.44
CA LYS A 263 -5.78 6.16 13.03
C LYS A 263 -6.51 5.16 12.12
N ARG A 264 -7.00 5.63 10.97
CA ARG A 264 -7.48 4.74 9.90
C ARG A 264 -6.36 3.80 9.48
N GLY A 265 -6.73 2.59 9.09
CA GLY A 265 -5.80 1.57 8.60
C GLY A 265 -6.57 0.35 8.11
N ILE A 266 -5.85 -0.62 7.60
CA ILE A 266 -6.42 -1.88 7.05
C ILE A 266 -5.84 -3.14 7.71
N ASN A 267 -5.05 -2.94 8.78
CA ASN A 267 -4.52 -4.00 9.65
C ASN A 267 -4.51 -3.51 11.10
N VAL A 268 -4.53 -4.44 12.04
CA VAL A 268 -4.33 -4.17 13.47
C VAL A 268 -2.94 -4.65 13.88
N ILE A 269 -2.17 -3.83 14.59
CA ILE A 269 -0.88 -4.23 15.17
C ILE A 269 -0.95 -4.09 16.68
N ILE A 270 -0.66 -5.17 17.39
CA ILE A 270 -0.67 -5.25 18.85
C ILE A 270 0.74 -5.46 19.40
N LYS A 271 1.11 -4.68 20.42
CA LYS A 271 2.40 -4.80 21.11
C LYS A 271 2.39 -6.07 21.98
N THR A 272 3.52 -6.76 22.03
CA THR A 272 3.69 -7.95 22.89
C THR A 272 5.16 -8.21 23.14
N ASP A 273 5.51 -8.67 24.34
CA ASP A 273 6.89 -9.03 24.67
C ASP A 273 7.34 -10.33 24.02
N ASP A 274 6.40 -11.23 23.69
CA ASP A 274 6.66 -12.49 22.98
C ASP A 274 5.87 -12.61 21.66
N PRO A 275 6.32 -11.94 20.59
CA PRO A 275 5.68 -12.02 19.27
C PRO A 275 5.67 -13.43 18.70
N LYS A 276 6.63 -14.28 19.09
CA LYS A 276 6.72 -15.67 18.57
C LYS A 276 5.58 -16.52 19.12
N SER A 277 5.39 -16.51 20.44
CA SER A 277 4.33 -17.26 21.09
C SER A 277 2.95 -16.79 20.65
N LEU A 278 2.72 -15.47 20.69
CA LEU A 278 1.43 -14.92 20.31
C LEU A 278 1.09 -15.19 18.83
N SER A 279 2.05 -14.98 17.91
CA SER A 279 1.85 -15.31 16.49
C SER A 279 1.52 -16.78 16.27
N TYR A 280 2.18 -17.68 17.00
CA TYR A 280 1.91 -19.12 16.91
C TYR A 280 0.48 -19.43 17.33
N LYS A 281 0.05 -18.94 18.50
CA LYS A 281 -1.32 -19.13 19.02
C LYS A 281 -2.37 -18.59 18.04
N LEU A 282 -2.20 -17.33 17.58
CA LEU A 282 -3.16 -16.71 16.68
C LEU A 282 -3.26 -17.39 15.31
N ARG A 283 -2.18 -17.97 14.78
CA ARG A 283 -2.23 -18.73 13.52
C ARG A 283 -3.04 -20.01 13.62
N HIS A 284 -3.16 -20.60 14.82
CA HIS A 284 -4.00 -21.77 15.02
C HIS A 284 -5.49 -21.40 15.15
N GLU A 285 -5.77 -20.23 15.68
CA GLU A 285 -7.15 -19.77 15.87
C GLU A 285 -7.73 -19.11 14.62
N PHE A 286 -6.92 -18.28 13.93
CA PHE A 286 -7.31 -17.56 12.73
C PHE A 286 -6.81 -18.29 11.48
N VAL A 287 -7.60 -19.27 11.03
CA VAL A 287 -7.25 -20.10 9.88
C VAL A 287 -7.96 -19.58 8.63
N LEU A 288 -7.17 -19.25 7.61
CA LEU A 288 -7.67 -18.91 6.28
C LEU A 288 -7.61 -20.15 5.36
N ASP A 289 -8.47 -20.15 4.36
CA ASP A 289 -8.49 -21.18 3.30
C ASP A 289 -7.21 -21.18 2.44
N SER A 290 -6.51 -20.04 2.38
CA SER A 290 -5.18 -19.90 1.77
C SER A 290 -4.43 -18.77 2.45
N HIS A 291 -3.10 -18.77 2.42
CA HIS A 291 -2.23 -17.75 3.02
C HIS A 291 -2.46 -17.51 4.53
N GLY A 292 -1.71 -16.61 5.13
CA GLY A 292 -1.83 -16.29 6.55
C GLY A 292 -2.36 -14.88 6.78
N MET A 293 -2.94 -14.66 7.96
CA MET A 293 -3.33 -13.31 8.39
C MET A 293 -2.53 -12.80 9.60
N ILE A 294 -1.48 -13.53 9.99
CA ILE A 294 -0.66 -13.15 11.16
C ILE A 294 0.78 -12.94 10.73
N THR A 295 1.25 -11.71 10.87
CA THR A 295 2.64 -11.31 10.62
C THR A 295 3.33 -10.98 11.93
N LYS A 296 4.49 -11.61 12.16
CA LYS A 296 5.32 -11.34 13.34
C LYS A 296 6.21 -10.11 13.09
N CYS A 297 6.25 -9.18 14.03
CA CYS A 297 7.22 -8.08 14.09
C CYS A 297 8.36 -8.43 15.10
N PRO A 298 9.54 -7.82 14.98
CA PRO A 298 9.88 -6.70 14.10
C PRO A 298 10.05 -7.11 12.63
N ILE A 299 9.53 -6.27 11.72
CA ILE A 299 9.75 -6.38 10.28
C ILE A 299 9.51 -5.02 9.62
N TYR A 300 10.32 -4.66 8.62
CA TYR A 300 10.27 -3.35 7.96
C TYR A 300 8.90 -3.01 7.36
N ASP A 301 8.23 -3.98 6.73
CA ASP A 301 6.93 -3.77 6.06
C ASP A 301 5.77 -3.57 7.07
N ARG A 302 6.03 -3.65 8.36
CA ARG A 302 5.10 -3.38 9.44
C ARG A 302 5.77 -2.43 10.43
N LEU A 303 6.15 -2.91 11.61
CA LEU A 303 6.85 -2.13 12.63
C LEU A 303 8.13 -2.84 13.06
N LYS A 304 9.11 -2.08 13.50
CA LYS A 304 10.36 -2.58 14.10
C LYS A 304 10.22 -2.92 15.59
N GLU A 305 9.06 -2.60 16.19
CA GLU A 305 8.73 -2.96 17.56
C GLU A 305 8.38 -4.45 17.69
N LYS A 306 8.50 -4.99 18.91
CA LYS A 306 7.98 -6.33 19.23
C LYS A 306 6.46 -6.30 19.19
N ALA A 307 5.87 -6.90 18.17
CA ALA A 307 4.44 -6.85 17.92
C ALA A 307 3.96 -8.01 17.06
N VAL A 308 2.64 -8.13 16.94
CA VAL A 308 1.98 -9.00 15.98
C VAL A 308 1.00 -8.18 15.16
N ALA A 309 1.09 -8.28 13.84
CA ALA A 309 0.12 -7.68 12.94
C ALA A 309 -0.95 -8.73 12.55
N ILE A 310 -2.20 -8.34 12.66
CA ILE A 310 -3.38 -9.05 12.20
C ILE A 310 -3.79 -8.43 10.87
N GLU A 311 -3.62 -9.17 9.79
CA GLU A 311 -3.75 -8.70 8.41
C GLU A 311 -5.22 -8.69 7.97
N ILE A 312 -6.01 -7.72 8.43
CA ILE A 312 -7.45 -7.63 8.13
C ILE A 312 -7.68 -7.49 6.62
N LYS A 313 -6.81 -6.76 5.92
CA LYS A 313 -6.83 -6.62 4.46
C LYS A 313 -6.76 -7.95 3.70
N ASN A 314 -6.32 -9.05 4.35
CA ASN A 314 -6.25 -10.36 3.74
C ASN A 314 -7.61 -11.09 3.71
N LEU A 315 -8.57 -10.61 4.51
CA LEU A 315 -9.88 -11.22 4.60
C LEU A 315 -10.77 -10.83 3.43
N ASP A 316 -11.55 -11.82 2.99
CA ASP A 316 -12.68 -11.56 2.13
C ASP A 316 -13.70 -10.66 2.85
N ILE A 317 -14.33 -9.73 2.12
CA ILE A 317 -15.30 -8.79 2.71
C ILE A 317 -16.48 -9.48 3.39
N GLU A 318 -16.86 -10.69 2.96
CA GLU A 318 -17.88 -11.49 3.62
C GLU A 318 -17.48 -11.91 5.05
N CYS A 319 -16.18 -11.93 5.36
CA CYS A 319 -15.65 -12.27 6.69
C CYS A 319 -15.58 -11.06 7.65
N LEU A 320 -15.86 -9.85 7.19
CA LEU A 320 -15.78 -8.61 7.97
C LEU A 320 -17.08 -8.31 8.74
N SER A 321 -17.91 -9.31 9.03
CA SER A 321 -19.11 -9.15 9.85
C SER A 321 -18.77 -8.92 11.32
N TYR A 322 -19.59 -8.16 12.04
CA TYR A 322 -19.41 -7.91 13.47
C TYR A 322 -19.31 -9.19 14.30
N ASP A 323 -20.08 -10.24 13.96
CA ASP A 323 -19.98 -11.55 14.65
C ASP A 323 -18.57 -12.15 14.54
N ASN A 324 -17.95 -12.08 13.36
CA ASN A 324 -16.57 -12.55 13.16
C ASN A 324 -15.58 -11.66 13.91
N LEU A 325 -15.75 -10.33 13.85
CA LEU A 325 -14.86 -9.39 14.52
C LEU A 325 -14.94 -9.55 16.04
N ASP A 326 -16.14 -9.70 16.62
CA ASP A 326 -16.33 -9.99 18.04
C ASP A 326 -15.68 -11.33 18.47
N ASN A 327 -15.77 -12.33 17.64
CA ASN A 327 -15.09 -13.61 17.91
C ASN A 327 -13.57 -13.46 17.87
N MET A 328 -13.02 -12.60 16.97
CA MET A 328 -11.58 -12.28 16.99
C MET A 328 -11.17 -11.60 18.29
N VAL A 329 -11.96 -10.62 18.78
CA VAL A 329 -11.70 -9.93 20.05
C VAL A 329 -11.76 -10.91 21.23
N LYS A 330 -12.77 -11.80 21.27
CA LYS A 330 -12.88 -12.86 22.32
C LYS A 330 -11.67 -13.79 22.31
N THR A 331 -11.20 -14.19 21.12
CA THR A 331 -10.01 -15.04 20.97
C THR A 331 -8.76 -14.33 21.49
N LEU A 332 -8.56 -13.06 21.13
CA LEU A 332 -7.44 -12.26 21.64
C LEU A 332 -7.49 -12.15 23.17
N LYS A 333 -8.67 -11.88 23.73
CA LYS A 333 -8.87 -11.78 25.18
C LYS A 333 -8.48 -13.08 25.92
N SER A 334 -8.65 -14.24 25.30
CA SER A 334 -8.24 -15.52 25.91
C SER A 334 -6.72 -15.71 26.01
N PHE A 335 -5.93 -14.87 25.30
CA PHE A 335 -4.46 -14.88 25.33
C PHE A 335 -3.87 -13.69 26.11
N ASP A 336 -4.72 -12.88 26.69
CA ASP A 336 -4.41 -11.67 27.46
C ASP A 336 -4.20 -12.05 28.94
N ASN A 337 -3.10 -12.75 29.27
CA ASN A 337 -2.76 -13.18 30.62
C ASN A 337 -1.43 -12.63 31.07
#